data_677543bfc1ce883333b4b117a307669b
#
_entry.id   677543bfc1ce883333b4b117a307669b
#
_cell.length_a   1.000
_cell.length_b   1.000
_cell.length_c   1.000
_cell.angle_alpha   90.00
_cell.angle_beta   90.00
_cell.angle_gamma   90.00
#
_symmetry.space_group_name_H-M   'P 1'
#
loop_
_entity.id
_entity.type
_entity.pdbx_description
1 polymer ?
#
loop_
_entity_poly.entity_id
_entity_poly.type
_entity_poly.pdbx_seq_one_letter_code
_entity_poly.pdbx_strand_id
1 'polypeptide(L)'
;WYDAVVVNYAARVNGLTDLAITKLDVLGCLPEIKVCVAYECDGKRYETVPEHQSVFYHAKPIYETLPGWECDISDVRNFYQLPREAKDYIDFLEQLAGVRISIITVGPEREQTIDRYWR
;
A
#
# COMPACT_ATOMS: atom_id res chain seq x y z
N TRP A 1 3.90 -8.28 2.27
CA TRP A 1 3.54 -6.92 2.72
C TRP A 1 3.78 -5.88 1.61
N TYR A 2 3.11 -4.75 1.72
CA TYR A 2 3.28 -3.65 0.77
C TYR A 2 4.66 -3.00 0.94
N ASP A 3 5.36 -2.81 -0.17
CA ASP A 3 6.67 -2.16 -0.19
C ASP A 3 6.54 -0.75 -0.78
N ALA A 4 6.44 0.24 0.10
CA ALA A 4 6.26 1.63 -0.29
C ALA A 4 7.50 2.22 -0.98
N VAL A 5 8.68 1.70 -0.66
CA VAL A 5 9.93 2.17 -1.29
C VAL A 5 9.93 1.84 -2.78
N VAL A 6 9.62 0.58 -3.11
CA VAL A 6 9.60 0.12 -4.50
C VAL A 6 8.46 0.79 -5.28
N VAL A 7 7.28 0.90 -4.69
CA VAL A 7 6.13 1.53 -5.37
C VAL A 7 6.38 3.01 -5.63
N ASN A 8 6.95 3.73 -4.67
CA ASN A 8 7.29 5.15 -4.86
C ASN A 8 8.31 5.32 -5.99
N TYR A 9 9.33 4.46 -6.04
CA TYR A 9 10.32 4.47 -7.11
C TYR A 9 9.67 4.23 -8.47
N ALA A 10 8.83 3.20 -8.57
CA ALA A 10 8.14 2.87 -9.82
C ALA A 10 7.23 4.01 -10.28
N ALA A 11 6.53 4.66 -9.37
CA ALA A 11 5.66 5.79 -9.68
C ALA A 11 6.46 6.95 -10.27
N ARG A 12 7.62 7.28 -9.70
CA ARG A 12 8.48 8.37 -10.18
C ARG A 12 9.09 8.06 -11.53
N VAL A 13 9.63 6.85 -11.69
CA VAL A 13 10.34 6.45 -12.92
C VAL A 13 9.38 6.35 -14.10
N ASN A 14 8.17 5.86 -13.87
CA ASN A 14 7.18 5.65 -14.94
C ASN A 14 6.19 6.80 -15.12
N GLY A 15 6.30 7.85 -14.31
CA GLY A 15 5.40 9.00 -14.41
C GLY A 15 3.94 8.66 -14.12
N LEU A 16 3.71 7.75 -13.17
CA LEU A 16 2.35 7.31 -12.83
C LEU A 16 1.58 8.43 -12.13
N THR A 17 0.30 8.56 -12.46
CA THR A 17 -0.60 9.52 -11.83
C THR A 17 -1.56 8.87 -10.84
N ASP A 18 -1.85 7.59 -11.03
CA ASP A 18 -2.79 6.84 -10.21
C ASP A 18 -2.31 5.41 -10.02
N LEU A 19 -2.71 4.81 -8.90
CA LEU A 19 -2.43 3.42 -8.57
C LEU A 19 -3.72 2.68 -8.27
N ALA A 20 -3.69 1.36 -8.46
CA ALA A 20 -4.75 0.45 -8.06
C ALA A 20 -4.23 -0.44 -6.94
N ILE A 21 -5.02 -0.59 -5.88
CA ILE A 21 -4.73 -1.52 -4.79
C ILE A 21 -5.68 -2.71 -4.93
N THR A 22 -5.12 -3.90 -5.00
CA THR A 22 -5.90 -5.13 -5.16
C THR A 22 -5.85 -5.98 -3.89
N LYS A 23 -6.82 -6.88 -3.76
CA LYS A 23 -6.85 -7.88 -2.69
C LYS A 23 -6.88 -7.29 -1.28
N LEU A 24 -7.53 -6.15 -1.11
CA LEU A 24 -7.64 -5.53 0.20
C LEU A 24 -8.40 -6.44 1.19
N ASP A 25 -9.34 -7.23 0.68
CA ASP A 25 -10.12 -8.20 1.45
C ASP A 25 -9.24 -9.27 2.12
N VAL A 26 -8.14 -9.65 1.50
CA VAL A 26 -7.23 -10.69 2.03
C VAL A 26 -6.61 -10.25 3.36
N LEU A 27 -6.43 -8.96 3.56
CA LEU A 27 -5.87 -8.40 4.79
C LEU A 27 -6.88 -8.30 5.93
N GLY A 28 -8.14 -8.58 5.65
CA GLY A 28 -9.24 -8.39 6.61
C GLY A 28 -9.20 -9.28 7.84
N CYS A 29 -8.41 -10.35 7.83
CA CYS A 29 -8.29 -11.25 8.99
C CYS A 29 -7.10 -10.90 9.90
N LEU A 30 -6.28 -9.92 9.53
CA LEU A 30 -5.06 -9.60 10.26
C LEU A 30 -5.31 -8.52 11.31
N PRO A 31 -4.80 -8.72 12.57
CA PRO A 31 -4.92 -7.69 13.60
C PRO A 31 -4.00 -6.50 13.35
N GLU A 32 -2.89 -6.73 12.63
CA GLU A 32 -1.91 -5.69 12.30
C GLU A 32 -1.48 -5.86 10.86
N ILE A 33 -1.20 -4.74 10.20
CA ILE A 33 -0.74 -4.71 8.82
C ILE A 33 0.58 -3.94 8.78
N LYS A 34 1.59 -4.53 8.13
CA LYS A 34 2.92 -3.92 8.02
C LYS A 34 3.13 -3.35 6.63
N VAL A 35 3.74 -2.18 6.59
CA VAL A 35 4.13 -1.51 5.35
C VAL A 35 5.63 -1.27 5.39
N CYS A 36 6.35 -1.73 4.39
CA CYS A 36 7.78 -1.45 4.27
C CYS A 36 7.96 0.00 3.84
N VAL A 37 8.55 0.81 4.71
CA VAL A 37 8.70 2.26 4.49
C VAL A 37 10.14 2.65 4.19
N ALA A 38 11.10 1.76 4.45
CA ALA A 38 12.51 2.02 4.22
C ALA A 38 13.29 0.71 4.24
N TYR A 39 14.55 0.79 3.87
CA TYR A 39 15.49 -0.33 3.96
C TYR A 39 16.70 0.12 4.76
N GLU A 40 17.31 -0.81 5.50
CA GLU A 40 18.54 -0.58 6.24
C GLU A 40 19.63 -1.47 5.68
N CYS A 41 20.80 -0.90 5.44
CA CYS A 41 21.99 -1.63 5.05
C CYS A 41 23.21 -0.97 5.70
N ASP A 42 23.99 -1.77 6.44
CA ASP A 42 25.19 -1.32 7.13
C ASP A 42 24.96 -0.09 8.03
N GLY A 43 23.85 -0.08 8.74
CA GLY A 43 23.49 1.00 9.65
C GLY A 43 22.92 2.24 8.98
N LYS A 44 22.78 2.25 7.65
CA LYS A 44 22.21 3.37 6.92
C LYS A 44 20.80 3.07 6.48
N ARG A 45 19.91 4.05 6.66
CA ARG A 45 18.49 3.96 6.27
C ARG A 45 18.30 4.51 4.86
N TYR A 46 17.63 3.75 4.01
CA TYR A 46 17.27 4.15 2.65
C TYR A 46 15.76 4.21 2.52
N GLU A 47 15.23 5.40 2.21
CA GLU A 47 13.80 5.60 1.93
C GLU A 47 13.52 5.55 0.43
N THR A 48 14.57 5.44 -0.38
CA THR A 48 14.47 5.28 -1.83
C THR A 48 15.27 4.05 -2.24
N VAL A 49 15.03 3.56 -3.46
CA VAL A 49 15.79 2.42 -4.00
C VAL A 49 17.26 2.84 -4.15
N PRO A 50 18.19 2.10 -3.52
CA PRO A 50 19.62 2.42 -3.63
C PRO A 50 20.13 2.29 -5.08
N GLU A 51 21.11 3.12 -5.44
CA GLU A 51 21.70 3.09 -6.78
C GLU A 51 22.45 1.79 -7.05
N HIS A 52 23.07 1.23 -6.01
CA HIS A 52 23.85 0.00 -6.15
C HIS A 52 23.03 -1.22 -5.78
N GLN A 53 22.90 -2.12 -6.72
CA GLN A 53 22.13 -3.35 -6.55
C GLN A 53 22.62 -4.21 -5.38
N SER A 54 23.94 -4.22 -5.12
CA SER A 54 24.52 -4.97 -4.01
C SER A 54 24.01 -4.47 -2.65
N VAL A 55 23.78 -3.18 -2.50
CA VAL A 55 23.22 -2.59 -1.29
C VAL A 55 21.80 -3.12 -1.08
N PHE A 56 21.01 -3.15 -2.15
CA PHE A 56 19.62 -3.60 -2.09
C PHE A 56 19.51 -5.08 -1.69
N TYR A 57 20.41 -5.93 -2.19
CA TYR A 57 20.40 -7.35 -1.88
C TYR A 57 20.67 -7.67 -0.40
N HIS A 58 21.45 -6.82 0.26
CA HIS A 58 21.81 -7.01 1.67
C HIS A 58 20.97 -6.16 2.62
N ALA A 59 20.06 -5.37 2.07
CA ALA A 59 19.23 -4.48 2.86
C ALA A 59 18.12 -5.25 3.59
N LYS A 60 17.80 -4.79 4.79
CA LYS A 60 16.71 -5.31 5.58
C LYS A 60 15.53 -4.34 5.52
N PRO A 61 14.30 -4.84 5.30
CA PRO A 61 13.14 -3.95 5.28
C PRO A 61 12.84 -3.41 6.67
N ILE A 62 12.46 -2.14 6.72
CA ILE A 62 11.97 -1.48 7.93
C ILE A 62 10.47 -1.29 7.74
N TYR A 63 9.69 -1.85 8.67
CA TYR A 63 8.24 -1.83 8.60
C TYR A 63 7.65 -0.82 9.56
N GLU A 64 6.58 -0.17 9.09
CA GLU A 64 5.66 0.54 9.97
C GLU A 64 4.40 -0.31 10.13
N THR A 65 3.93 -0.45 11.37
CA THR A 65 2.77 -1.29 11.69
C THR A 65 1.54 -0.42 11.86
N LEU A 66 0.47 -0.80 11.16
CA LEU A 66 -0.83 -0.16 11.22
C LEU A 66 -1.85 -1.13 11.81
N PRO A 67 -2.90 -0.64 12.49
CA PRO A 67 -3.96 -1.52 12.94
C PRO A 67 -4.73 -2.11 11.76
N GLY A 68 -5.05 -3.39 11.84
CA GLY A 68 -5.91 -4.05 10.87
C GLY A 68 -7.38 -3.76 11.14
N TRP A 69 -8.24 -3.98 10.14
CA TRP A 69 -9.68 -3.75 10.30
C TRP A 69 -10.46 -4.98 10.77
N GLU A 70 -9.88 -6.15 10.73
CA GLU A 70 -10.39 -7.39 11.32
C GLU A 70 -11.85 -7.68 10.99
N CYS A 71 -12.27 -7.40 9.77
CA CYS A 71 -13.63 -7.68 9.33
C CYS A 71 -13.68 -7.94 7.83
N ASP A 72 -14.77 -8.55 7.37
CA ASP A 72 -15.01 -8.79 5.95
C ASP A 72 -15.50 -7.50 5.30
N ILE A 73 -14.77 -7.06 4.26
CA ILE A 73 -15.09 -5.86 3.49
C ILE A 73 -15.53 -6.17 2.06
N SER A 74 -15.77 -7.45 1.75
CA SER A 74 -16.10 -7.88 0.39
C SER A 74 -17.41 -7.29 -0.15
N ASP A 75 -18.32 -6.86 0.72
CA ASP A 75 -19.58 -6.25 0.35
C ASP A 75 -19.52 -4.71 0.25
N VAL A 76 -18.38 -4.12 0.59
CA VAL A 76 -18.20 -2.67 0.49
C VAL A 76 -18.11 -2.25 -0.97
N ARG A 77 -18.85 -1.20 -1.35
CA ARG A 77 -18.88 -0.70 -2.74
C ARG A 77 -18.47 0.76 -2.85
N ASN A 78 -18.21 1.41 -1.73
CA ASN A 78 -17.87 2.83 -1.67
C ASN A 78 -16.74 3.02 -0.66
N PHE A 79 -15.78 3.89 -0.98
CA PHE A 79 -14.63 4.15 -0.10
C PHE A 79 -15.05 4.55 1.31
N TYR A 80 -16.10 5.36 1.42
CA TYR A 80 -16.57 5.86 2.72
C TYR A 80 -17.21 4.79 3.59
N GLN A 81 -17.59 3.66 3.00
CA GLN A 81 -18.14 2.51 3.74
C GLN A 81 -17.06 1.61 4.33
N LEU A 82 -15.81 1.80 3.96
CA LEU A 82 -14.70 1.03 4.51
C LEU A 82 -14.52 1.35 6.00
N PRO A 83 -14.07 0.36 6.80
CA PRO A 83 -13.66 0.63 8.18
C PRO A 83 -12.59 1.71 8.23
N ARG A 84 -12.54 2.44 9.33
CA ARG A 84 -11.58 3.52 9.52
C ARG A 84 -10.14 3.05 9.30
N GLU A 85 -9.80 1.89 9.83
CA GLU A 85 -8.46 1.31 9.71
C GLU A 85 -8.09 1.04 8.25
N ALA A 86 -9.05 0.57 7.45
CA ALA A 86 -8.82 0.34 6.02
C ALA A 86 -8.64 1.66 5.27
N LYS A 87 -9.45 2.68 5.59
CA LYS A 87 -9.29 4.01 5.00
C LYS A 87 -7.93 4.62 5.36
N ASP A 88 -7.53 4.51 6.61
CA ASP A 88 -6.25 5.03 7.09
C ASP A 88 -5.08 4.31 6.39
N TYR A 89 -5.19 3.00 6.19
CA TYR A 89 -4.18 2.23 5.47
C TYR A 89 -4.02 2.75 4.04
N ILE A 90 -5.12 2.93 3.32
CA ILE A 90 -5.09 3.42 1.93
C ILE A 90 -4.53 4.85 1.87
N ASP A 91 -4.94 5.72 2.78
CA ASP A 91 -4.42 7.09 2.85
C ASP A 91 -2.92 7.11 3.12
N PHE A 92 -2.44 6.23 3.99
CA PHE A 92 -1.03 6.10 4.28
C PHE A 92 -0.23 5.66 3.05
N LEU A 93 -0.73 4.64 2.32
CA LEU A 93 -0.08 4.19 1.10
C LEU A 93 -0.07 5.28 0.03
N GLU A 94 -1.16 6.01 -0.12
CA GLU A 94 -1.25 7.11 -1.08
C GLU A 94 -0.24 8.21 -0.77
N GLN A 95 -0.10 8.54 0.50
CA GLN A 95 0.86 9.55 0.95
C GLN A 95 2.31 9.12 0.66
N LEU A 96 2.63 7.85 0.93
CA LEU A 96 3.97 7.32 0.68
C LEU A 96 4.29 7.21 -0.81
N ALA A 97 3.31 6.83 -1.62
CA ALA A 97 3.50 6.69 -3.07
C ALA A 97 3.65 8.03 -3.78
N GLY A 98 3.07 9.09 -3.23
CA GLY A 98 3.06 10.41 -3.86
C GLY A 98 2.13 10.52 -5.06
N VAL A 99 1.28 9.52 -5.29
CA VAL A 99 0.25 9.50 -6.34
C VAL A 99 -1.05 8.97 -5.76
N ARG A 100 -2.17 9.27 -6.43
CA ARG A 100 -3.49 8.85 -5.94
C ARG A 100 -3.68 7.35 -6.07
N ILE A 101 -4.33 6.76 -5.08
CA ILE A 101 -4.86 5.40 -5.17
C ILE A 101 -6.34 5.55 -5.53
N SER A 102 -6.67 5.38 -6.79
CA SER A 102 -8.01 5.66 -7.31
C SER A 102 -8.89 4.42 -7.44
N ILE A 103 -8.28 3.24 -7.54
CA ILE A 103 -9.01 1.98 -7.71
C ILE A 103 -8.61 1.04 -6.57
N ILE A 104 -9.62 0.46 -5.91
CA ILE A 104 -9.42 -0.46 -4.79
C ILE A 104 -10.31 -1.67 -5.04
N THR A 105 -9.75 -2.89 -5.01
CA THR A 105 -10.56 -4.10 -5.11
C THR A 105 -10.69 -4.76 -3.74
N VAL A 106 -11.92 -5.18 -3.43
CA VAL A 106 -12.26 -5.81 -2.16
C VAL A 106 -12.69 -7.27 -2.33
N GLY A 107 -12.46 -7.81 -3.52
CA GLY A 107 -12.75 -9.21 -3.84
C GLY A 107 -12.45 -9.51 -5.29
N PRO A 108 -12.58 -10.78 -5.73
CA PRO A 108 -12.20 -11.19 -7.07
C PRO A 108 -13.20 -10.79 -8.17
N GLU A 109 -14.43 -10.43 -7.79
CA GLU A 109 -15.47 -10.10 -8.76
C GLU A 109 -15.36 -8.66 -9.26
N ARG A 110 -15.83 -8.41 -10.48
CA ARG A 110 -15.75 -7.09 -11.10
C ARG A 110 -16.45 -6.01 -10.28
N GLU A 111 -17.62 -6.30 -9.73
CA GLU A 111 -18.41 -5.38 -8.90
C GLU A 111 -17.74 -5.08 -7.56
N GLN A 112 -16.72 -5.83 -7.18
CA GLN A 112 -15.94 -5.62 -5.95
C GLN A 112 -14.79 -4.64 -6.16
N THR A 113 -14.95 -3.74 -7.12
CA THR A 113 -14.00 -2.67 -7.44
C THR A 113 -14.59 -1.33 -7.00
N ILE A 114 -13.82 -0.58 -6.22
CA ILE A 114 -14.19 0.74 -5.72
C ILE A 114 -13.40 1.80 -6.47
N ASP A 115 -14.10 2.76 -7.07
CA ASP A 115 -13.50 3.94 -7.70
C ASP A 115 -13.53 5.10 -6.72
N ARG A 116 -12.39 5.40 -6.09
CA ARG A 116 -12.32 6.36 -5.00
C ARG A 116 -12.60 7.80 -5.42
N TYR A 117 -12.08 8.21 -6.57
CA TYR A 117 -12.16 9.60 -7.03
C TYR A 117 -13.15 9.80 -8.17
N TRP A 118 -13.81 8.75 -8.60
CA TRP A 118 -14.80 8.82 -9.66
C TRP A 118 -16.13 9.33 -9.11
N ARG A 119 -16.79 10.17 -9.90
CA ARG A 119 -18.12 10.72 -9.56
C ARG A 119 -19.14 10.41 -10.62
#